data_ccafe4b0e1f3d501fcbdefb7a9bff1de
#
_entry.id   ccafe4b0e1f3d501fcbdefb7a9bff1de
#
_cell.length_a   1.000
_cell.length_b   1.000
_cell.length_c   1.000
_cell.angle_alpha   90.00
_cell.angle_beta   90.00
_cell.angle_gamma   90.00
#
_symmetry.space_group_name_H-M   'P 1'
#
loop_
_entity.id
_entity.type
_entity.pdbx_description
1 polymer ?
#
loop_
_entity_poly.entity_id
_entity_poly.type
_entity_poly.pdbx_seq_one_letter_code
_entity_poly.pdbx_strand_id
1 'polypeptide(L)'
;MKKIADCGLRIAALRIAAAALLAVAALRAADIKVDLSKETVGRPPATFEPMVGTWLVAQDGADKVIMVDGRPWVASKDNPTKLLIESARKLYGTSNEELMDNAKQFAYFPVAVLRSVDNFTNGTISVKFKTIAGDADRASGILFNVKPNGDWLAVRYNDTENNVALWEFHNGMRRNMRFSDRAKKFMLDRAAWHELKLTIDGADLKTWLDGELALDYTLGSQPGPGRNNASPNPDLIPTNNAVLRPPVMGKVGVWAKTDTTSYFKDYVVSPK
;
A
#
# COMPACT_ATOMS: atom_id res chain seq x y z
N MET A 1 -57.98 1.04 37.25
CA MET A 1 -57.37 0.00 36.41
C MET A 1 -56.67 0.51 35.12
N LYS A 2 -56.36 1.81 34.96
CA LYS A 2 -55.65 2.38 33.75
C LYS A 2 -54.15 2.62 33.92
N LYS A 3 -53.56 2.47 35.10
CA LYS A 3 -52.15 2.77 35.35
C LYS A 3 -51.14 1.61 35.14
N ILE A 4 -51.62 0.36 35.06
CA ILE A 4 -50.73 -0.82 34.95
C ILE A 4 -50.41 -1.15 33.47
N ALA A 5 -51.30 -0.80 32.53
CA ALA A 5 -51.10 -1.04 31.10
C ALA A 5 -50.00 -0.13 30.47
N ASP A 6 -49.80 1.08 31.02
CA ASP A 6 -48.86 2.07 30.48
C ASP A 6 -47.38 1.77 30.84
N CYS A 7 -47.14 1.06 31.93
CA CYS A 7 -45.79 0.69 32.35
C CYS A 7 -45.21 -0.47 31.53
N GLY A 8 -46.06 -1.43 31.11
CA GLY A 8 -45.62 -2.55 30.26
C GLY A 8 -45.24 -2.15 28.84
N LEU A 9 -45.95 -1.16 28.28
CA LEU A 9 -45.69 -0.66 26.93
C LEU A 9 -44.37 0.13 26.84
N ARG A 10 -44.03 0.89 27.89
CA ARG A 10 -42.78 1.66 27.96
C ARG A 10 -41.57 0.75 28.14
N ILE A 11 -41.67 -0.34 28.87
CA ILE A 11 -40.58 -1.31 29.05
C ILE A 11 -40.35 -2.11 27.76
N ALA A 12 -41.39 -2.46 27.02
CA ALA A 12 -41.26 -3.14 25.72
C ALA A 12 -40.63 -2.21 24.66
N ALA A 13 -41.04 -0.96 24.60
CA ALA A 13 -40.45 0.04 23.68
C ALA A 13 -38.96 0.31 23.99
N LEU A 14 -38.58 0.35 25.26
CA LEU A 14 -37.19 0.55 25.68
C LEU A 14 -36.28 -0.64 25.32
N ARG A 15 -36.83 -1.87 25.41
CA ARG A 15 -36.08 -3.10 25.03
C ARG A 15 -35.91 -3.24 23.51
N ILE A 16 -36.88 -2.80 22.71
CA ILE A 16 -36.79 -2.80 21.25
C ILE A 16 -35.79 -1.72 20.78
N ALA A 17 -35.78 -0.54 21.39
CA ALA A 17 -34.83 0.51 21.10
C ALA A 17 -33.38 0.12 21.48
N ALA A 18 -33.19 -0.56 22.62
CA ALA A 18 -31.86 -1.08 23.01
C ALA A 18 -31.37 -2.21 22.10
N ALA A 19 -32.25 -3.09 21.63
CA ALA A 19 -31.89 -4.13 20.66
C ALA A 19 -31.56 -3.56 19.27
N ALA A 20 -32.26 -2.50 18.84
CA ALA A 20 -31.96 -1.81 17.58
C ALA A 20 -30.63 -1.04 17.63
N LEU A 21 -30.28 -0.44 18.77
CA LEU A 21 -28.98 0.22 18.95
C LEU A 21 -27.80 -0.77 18.98
N LEU A 22 -27.98 -1.98 19.46
CA LEU A 22 -26.97 -3.04 19.46
C LEU A 22 -26.80 -3.68 18.08
N ALA A 23 -27.80 -3.65 17.20
CA ALA A 23 -27.70 -4.20 15.83
C ALA A 23 -26.99 -3.27 14.84
N VAL A 24 -26.87 -1.98 15.13
CA VAL A 24 -26.16 -1.00 14.27
C VAL A 24 -24.63 -1.05 14.48
N ALA A 25 -24.15 -1.73 15.51
CA ALA A 25 -22.73 -1.70 15.89
C ALA A 25 -21.83 -2.72 15.16
N ALA A 26 -22.26 -3.47 14.16
CA ALA A 26 -21.47 -4.59 13.62
C ALA A 26 -21.61 -4.91 12.14
N LEU A 27 -21.81 -3.94 11.28
CA LEU A 27 -21.53 -4.16 9.84
C LEU A 27 -20.09 -3.69 9.53
N ARG A 28 -19.12 -4.34 10.17
CA ARG A 28 -17.74 -4.23 9.74
C ARG A 28 -17.61 -5.06 8.46
N ALA A 29 -17.09 -4.45 7.40
CA ALA A 29 -16.77 -5.20 6.19
C ALA A 29 -15.82 -6.36 6.54
N ALA A 30 -16.05 -7.53 5.96
CA ALA A 30 -15.21 -8.69 6.22
C ALA A 30 -13.77 -8.45 5.73
N ASP A 31 -12.81 -9.01 6.43
CA ASP A 31 -11.42 -9.01 5.99
C ASP A 31 -11.28 -9.71 4.63
N ILE A 32 -10.55 -9.09 3.72
CA ILE A 32 -10.14 -9.66 2.46
C ILE A 32 -8.75 -10.26 2.66
N LYS A 33 -8.68 -11.58 2.75
CA LYS A 33 -7.42 -12.33 2.90
C LYS A 33 -7.05 -12.94 1.56
N VAL A 34 -5.83 -12.67 1.10
CA VAL A 34 -5.32 -13.24 -0.15
C VAL A 34 -4.97 -14.71 0.09
N ASP A 35 -5.63 -15.60 -0.66
CA ASP A 35 -5.35 -17.03 -0.68
C ASP A 35 -4.52 -17.39 -1.93
N LEU A 36 -3.28 -17.78 -1.74
CA LEU A 36 -2.37 -18.19 -2.79
C LEU A 36 -2.41 -19.70 -3.09
N SER A 37 -3.20 -20.47 -2.38
CA SER A 37 -3.23 -21.95 -2.50
C SER A 37 -3.56 -22.43 -3.93
N LYS A 38 -4.40 -21.67 -4.64
CA LYS A 38 -4.85 -21.96 -6.01
C LYS A 38 -3.96 -21.34 -7.10
N GLU A 39 -2.98 -20.54 -6.72
CA GLU A 39 -2.05 -19.92 -7.67
C GLU A 39 -1.08 -20.95 -8.27
N THR A 40 -0.57 -20.65 -9.45
CA THR A 40 0.37 -21.54 -10.17
C THR A 40 1.78 -20.99 -10.08
N VAL A 41 2.69 -21.73 -9.48
CA VAL A 41 4.12 -21.35 -9.37
C VAL A 41 4.72 -21.13 -10.78
N GLY A 42 5.52 -20.08 -10.92
CA GLY A 42 6.15 -19.66 -12.17
C GLY A 42 5.23 -18.87 -13.11
N ARG A 43 3.99 -18.56 -12.70
CA ARG A 43 3.05 -17.75 -13.47
C ARG A 43 2.78 -16.42 -12.76
N PRO A 44 2.35 -15.39 -13.52
CA PRO A 44 1.83 -14.17 -12.90
C PRO A 44 0.68 -14.51 -11.95
N PRO A 45 0.59 -13.85 -10.77
CA PRO A 45 -0.47 -14.14 -9.81
C PRO A 45 -1.85 -13.77 -10.37
N ALA A 46 -2.84 -14.65 -10.18
CA ALA A 46 -4.21 -14.37 -10.58
C ALA A 46 -4.90 -13.38 -9.60
N THR A 47 -4.50 -13.37 -8.33
CA THR A 47 -5.04 -12.49 -7.30
C THR A 47 -4.55 -11.05 -7.42
N PHE A 48 -3.33 -10.85 -7.92
CA PHE A 48 -2.78 -9.53 -8.19
C PHE A 48 -2.67 -9.27 -9.69
N GLU A 49 -2.79 -8.01 -10.08
CA GLU A 49 -2.48 -7.56 -11.43
C GLU A 49 -1.10 -6.90 -11.44
N PRO A 50 -0.10 -7.54 -12.08
CA PRO A 50 1.19 -6.91 -12.32
C PRO A 50 1.04 -5.70 -13.23
N MET A 51 1.48 -4.53 -12.75
CA MET A 51 1.36 -3.29 -13.50
C MET A 51 2.72 -2.82 -14.02
N VAL A 52 3.73 -2.86 -13.16
CA VAL A 52 5.12 -2.54 -13.48
C VAL A 52 5.98 -3.61 -12.85
N GLY A 53 6.97 -4.12 -13.58
CA GLY A 53 7.90 -5.12 -13.10
C GLY A 53 7.44 -6.55 -13.37
N THR A 54 8.30 -7.49 -13.04
CA THR A 54 8.05 -8.93 -13.15
C THR A 54 7.53 -9.46 -11.83
N TRP A 55 6.29 -9.94 -11.84
CA TRP A 55 5.62 -10.51 -10.68
C TRP A 55 5.19 -11.94 -10.99
N LEU A 56 5.62 -12.86 -10.17
CA LEU A 56 5.35 -14.29 -10.33
C LEU A 56 4.93 -14.91 -9.00
N VAL A 57 4.24 -16.02 -9.08
CA VAL A 57 4.07 -16.90 -7.93
C VAL A 57 5.33 -17.74 -7.78
N ALA A 58 5.92 -17.74 -6.61
CA ALA A 58 7.09 -18.55 -6.27
C ALA A 58 6.77 -19.51 -5.11
N GLN A 59 7.72 -20.39 -4.80
CA GLN A 59 7.68 -21.30 -3.67
C GLN A 59 8.74 -20.89 -2.64
N ASP A 60 8.36 -20.76 -1.38
CA ASP A 60 9.28 -20.57 -0.25
C ASP A 60 8.99 -21.59 0.85
N GLY A 61 9.78 -22.64 0.92
CA GLY A 61 9.46 -23.79 1.74
C GLY A 61 8.14 -24.45 1.31
N ALA A 62 7.19 -24.57 2.23
CA ALA A 62 5.85 -25.10 1.95
C ALA A 62 4.88 -24.03 1.41
N ASP A 63 5.21 -22.75 1.49
CA ASP A 63 4.30 -21.67 1.16
C ASP A 63 4.43 -21.22 -0.29
N LYS A 64 3.30 -20.96 -0.96
CA LYS A 64 3.28 -20.14 -2.17
C LYS A 64 3.33 -18.67 -1.80
N VAL A 65 4.11 -17.92 -2.54
CA VAL A 65 4.36 -16.50 -2.29
C VAL A 65 4.26 -15.70 -3.59
N ILE A 66 3.97 -14.43 -3.49
CA ILE A 66 4.14 -13.50 -4.60
C ILE A 66 5.59 -13.04 -4.61
N MET A 67 6.27 -13.22 -5.73
CA MET A 67 7.64 -12.76 -5.93
C MET A 67 7.66 -11.58 -6.88
N VAL A 68 8.38 -10.53 -6.50
CA VAL A 68 8.84 -9.50 -7.42
C VAL A 68 10.30 -9.77 -7.79
N ASP A 69 10.62 -9.61 -9.08
CA ASP A 69 11.99 -9.55 -9.57
C ASP A 69 12.18 -8.25 -10.35
N GLY A 70 12.82 -7.28 -9.73
CA GLY A 70 13.10 -5.98 -10.34
C GLY A 70 14.36 -5.95 -11.22
N ARG A 71 15.23 -6.96 -11.13
CA ARG A 71 16.53 -6.99 -11.79
C ARG A 71 16.47 -6.87 -13.32
N PRO A 72 15.56 -7.58 -14.03
CA PRO A 72 15.46 -7.45 -15.49
C PRO A 72 15.09 -6.04 -15.96
N TRP A 73 14.41 -5.27 -15.11
CA TRP A 73 13.90 -3.95 -15.44
C TRP A 73 14.96 -2.86 -15.31
N VAL A 74 15.93 -3.03 -14.41
CA VAL A 74 17.05 -2.10 -14.19
C VAL A 74 18.20 -2.37 -15.14
N ALA A 75 18.47 -3.64 -15.45
CA ALA A 75 19.57 -4.04 -16.31
C ALA A 75 19.36 -3.70 -17.79
N SER A 76 18.12 -3.50 -18.22
CA SER A 76 17.78 -3.18 -19.61
C SER A 76 18.05 -1.70 -19.91
N LYS A 77 19.30 -1.39 -20.22
CA LYS A 77 19.66 -0.06 -20.73
C LYS A 77 19.02 0.24 -22.09
N ASP A 78 18.58 -0.77 -22.83
CA ASP A 78 18.29 -0.66 -24.27
C ASP A 78 16.82 -0.67 -24.67
N ASN A 79 15.86 -1.04 -23.87
CA ASN A 79 14.44 -0.70 -24.09
C ASN A 79 13.44 -1.31 -23.08
N PRO A 80 13.38 -0.88 -21.86
CA PRO A 80 12.21 -1.17 -21.03
C PRO A 80 10.98 -0.38 -21.51
N THR A 81 11.19 0.62 -22.35
CA THR A 81 10.22 1.66 -22.69
C THR A 81 8.92 1.07 -23.26
N LYS A 82 8.96 0.09 -24.15
CA LYS A 82 7.75 -0.43 -24.78
C LYS A 82 6.88 -1.24 -23.80
N LEU A 83 7.49 -2.15 -23.04
CA LEU A 83 6.78 -2.96 -22.03
C LEU A 83 6.28 -2.10 -20.89
N LEU A 84 7.07 -1.09 -20.47
CA LEU A 84 6.67 -0.10 -19.49
C LEU A 84 5.48 0.72 -19.95
N ILE A 85 5.50 1.18 -21.20
CA ILE A 85 4.41 1.91 -21.82
C ILE A 85 3.15 1.06 -21.88
N GLU A 86 3.24 -0.20 -22.27
CA GLU A 86 2.10 -1.11 -22.32
C GLU A 86 1.53 -1.39 -20.92
N SER A 87 2.39 -1.61 -19.93
CA SER A 87 1.99 -1.79 -18.54
C SER A 87 1.40 -0.52 -17.94
N ALA A 88 2.02 0.62 -18.20
CA ALA A 88 1.51 1.92 -17.78
C ALA A 88 0.16 2.24 -18.43
N ARG A 89 -0.04 1.92 -19.70
CA ARG A 89 -1.34 2.09 -20.37
C ARG A 89 -2.44 1.23 -19.76
N LYS A 90 -2.12 0.02 -19.34
CA LYS A 90 -3.07 -0.82 -18.61
C LYS A 90 -3.49 -0.21 -17.27
N LEU A 91 -2.53 0.34 -16.54
CA LEU A 91 -2.77 0.91 -15.21
C LEU A 91 -3.46 2.26 -15.29
N TYR A 92 -3.02 3.09 -16.22
CA TYR A 92 -3.27 4.52 -16.17
C TYR A 92 -4.14 5.04 -17.32
N GLY A 93 -4.49 4.15 -18.24
CA GLY A 93 -5.22 4.56 -19.45
C GLY A 93 -4.30 5.19 -20.52
N THR A 94 -4.90 5.47 -21.69
CA THR A 94 -4.15 5.87 -22.88
C THR A 94 -3.89 7.36 -23.01
N SER A 95 -4.40 8.20 -22.11
CA SER A 95 -4.50 9.64 -22.32
C SER A 95 -3.51 10.50 -21.52
N ASN A 96 -2.59 9.88 -20.79
CA ASN A 96 -1.65 10.66 -19.97
C ASN A 96 -0.27 10.71 -20.63
N GLU A 97 -0.07 11.69 -21.54
CA GLU A 97 1.19 11.90 -22.28
C GLU A 97 2.34 12.23 -21.31
N GLU A 98 2.08 13.01 -20.27
CA GLU A 98 3.07 13.39 -19.25
C GLU A 98 3.60 12.16 -18.50
N LEU A 99 2.75 11.16 -18.31
CA LEU A 99 3.10 9.87 -17.75
C LEU A 99 4.08 9.10 -18.66
N MET A 100 3.91 9.19 -19.96
CA MET A 100 4.71 8.50 -20.96
C MET A 100 6.11 9.07 -21.07
N ASP A 101 6.27 10.37 -20.90
CA ASP A 101 7.58 11.05 -20.91
C ASP A 101 8.45 10.66 -19.71
N ASN A 102 7.82 10.21 -18.62
CA ASN A 102 8.48 9.75 -17.41
C ASN A 102 8.57 8.20 -17.29
N ALA A 103 8.32 7.48 -18.38
CA ALA A 103 8.26 6.01 -18.37
C ALA A 103 9.50 5.33 -17.76
N LYS A 104 10.69 5.91 -17.90
CA LYS A 104 11.94 5.41 -17.28
C LYS A 104 11.88 5.42 -15.73
N GLN A 105 11.10 6.32 -15.14
CA GLN A 105 10.96 6.39 -13.68
C GLN A 105 9.99 5.32 -13.15
N PHE A 106 9.04 4.86 -13.97
CA PHE A 106 8.14 3.78 -13.58
C PHE A 106 8.85 2.45 -13.40
N ALA A 107 9.88 2.16 -14.18
CA ALA A 107 10.68 0.95 -14.04
C ALA A 107 11.34 0.84 -12.67
N TYR A 108 11.57 1.98 -12.02
CA TYR A 108 12.11 2.03 -10.68
C TYR A 108 11.16 1.53 -9.59
N PHE A 109 9.88 1.34 -9.91
CA PHE A 109 8.86 1.01 -8.92
C PHE A 109 7.99 -0.14 -9.43
N PRO A 110 8.48 -1.39 -9.32
CA PRO A 110 7.61 -2.54 -9.54
C PRO A 110 6.39 -2.47 -8.64
N VAL A 111 5.20 -2.59 -9.23
CA VAL A 111 3.93 -2.55 -8.52
C VAL A 111 2.97 -3.62 -9.05
N ALA A 112 2.19 -4.21 -8.15
CA ALA A 112 1.07 -5.07 -8.49
C ALA A 112 -0.13 -4.71 -7.61
N VAL A 113 -1.32 -4.59 -8.21
CA VAL A 113 -2.55 -4.22 -7.50
C VAL A 113 -3.41 -5.44 -7.21
N LEU A 114 -4.03 -5.47 -6.04
CA LEU A 114 -4.97 -6.51 -5.65
C LEU A 114 -6.26 -6.35 -6.46
N ARG A 115 -6.65 -7.39 -7.21
CA ARG A 115 -7.79 -7.33 -8.15
C ARG A 115 -9.14 -7.19 -7.46
N SER A 116 -9.26 -7.67 -6.23
CA SER A 116 -10.54 -7.68 -5.49
C SER A 116 -10.85 -6.38 -4.76
N VAL A 117 -9.96 -5.36 -4.82
CA VAL A 117 -10.14 -4.09 -4.11
C VAL A 117 -9.92 -2.92 -5.04
N ASP A 118 -11.02 -2.22 -5.38
CA ASP A 118 -10.97 -1.05 -6.26
C ASP A 118 -10.92 0.28 -5.52
N ASN A 119 -11.62 0.37 -4.39
CA ASN A 119 -11.84 1.63 -3.67
C ASN A 119 -11.66 1.46 -2.16
N PHE A 120 -10.44 1.18 -1.73
CA PHE A 120 -10.11 1.19 -0.30
C PHE A 120 -10.04 2.64 0.21
N THR A 121 -10.67 2.90 1.36
CA THR A 121 -10.71 4.23 1.97
C THR A 121 -10.08 4.24 3.37
N ASN A 122 -10.68 3.52 4.29
CA ASN A 122 -10.26 3.45 5.69
C ASN A 122 -10.11 2.00 6.13
N GLY A 123 -9.28 1.77 7.11
CA GLY A 123 -9.04 0.45 7.65
C GLY A 123 -7.56 0.10 7.77
N THR A 124 -7.27 -1.19 7.66
CA THR A 124 -5.90 -1.71 7.81
C THR A 124 -5.51 -2.53 6.59
N ILE A 125 -4.27 -2.40 6.17
CA ILE A 125 -3.62 -3.27 5.18
C ILE A 125 -2.38 -3.86 5.86
N SER A 126 -2.19 -5.16 5.78
CA SER A 126 -0.97 -5.82 6.25
C SER A 126 -0.44 -6.80 5.21
N VAL A 127 0.86 -7.00 5.22
CA VAL A 127 1.56 -7.96 4.37
C VAL A 127 2.82 -8.44 5.05
N LYS A 128 3.11 -9.73 4.94
CA LYS A 128 4.45 -10.24 5.24
C LYS A 128 5.33 -10.17 4.01
N PHE A 129 6.55 -9.73 4.20
CA PHE A 129 7.57 -9.66 3.15
C PHE A 129 8.89 -10.27 3.61
N LYS A 130 9.67 -10.78 2.65
CA LYS A 130 11.05 -11.23 2.86
C LYS A 130 11.88 -10.75 1.68
N THR A 131 12.87 -9.90 1.94
CA THR A 131 13.74 -9.36 0.90
C THR A 131 14.84 -10.38 0.59
N ILE A 132 14.94 -10.77 -0.68
CA ILE A 132 15.83 -11.85 -1.12
C ILE A 132 17.13 -11.27 -1.71
N ALA A 133 17.02 -10.26 -2.59
CA ALA A 133 18.15 -9.67 -3.28
C ALA A 133 17.86 -8.22 -3.71
N GLY A 134 18.89 -7.56 -4.18
CA GLY A 134 18.91 -6.21 -4.73
C GLY A 134 20.24 -5.54 -4.40
N ASP A 135 20.92 -4.98 -5.40
CA ASP A 135 22.20 -4.29 -5.23
C ASP A 135 22.00 -2.79 -5.07
N ALA A 136 21.16 -2.19 -5.94
CA ALA A 136 20.85 -0.76 -5.89
C ALA A 136 19.88 -0.44 -4.75
N ASP A 137 18.86 -1.29 -4.55
CA ASP A 137 17.88 -1.15 -3.47
C ASP A 137 17.34 -2.51 -3.03
N ARG A 138 16.92 -2.57 -1.76
CA ARG A 138 16.19 -3.69 -1.19
C ARG A 138 15.01 -3.15 -0.41
N ALA A 139 13.94 -2.84 -1.14
CA ALA A 139 12.78 -2.18 -0.54
C ALA A 139 11.46 -2.85 -0.96
N SER A 140 10.66 -3.17 0.06
CA SER A 140 9.35 -3.81 -0.07
C SER A 140 8.30 -2.99 0.64
N GLY A 141 7.06 -2.95 0.11
CA GLY A 141 6.05 -2.09 0.66
C GLY A 141 4.61 -2.42 0.30
N ILE A 142 3.72 -1.67 0.93
CA ILE A 142 2.29 -1.62 0.65
C ILE A 142 2.03 -0.46 -0.28
N LEU A 143 1.40 -0.75 -1.42
CA LEU A 143 0.86 0.22 -2.35
C LEU A 143 -0.57 0.53 -1.97
N PHE A 144 -0.97 1.81 -1.98
CA PHE A 144 -2.34 2.21 -1.69
C PHE A 144 -2.70 3.54 -2.37
N ASN A 145 -3.99 3.90 -2.33
CA ASN A 145 -4.50 5.11 -2.96
C ASN A 145 -4.15 5.22 -4.46
N VAL A 146 -4.13 4.08 -5.16
CA VAL A 146 -3.80 4.07 -6.59
C VAL A 146 -4.96 4.65 -7.37
N LYS A 147 -4.68 5.72 -8.11
CA LYS A 147 -5.66 6.47 -8.90
C LYS A 147 -5.66 6.02 -10.36
N PRO A 148 -6.76 6.23 -11.09
CA PRO A 148 -6.82 5.93 -12.52
C PRO A 148 -5.81 6.72 -13.38
N ASN A 149 -5.37 7.90 -12.92
CA ASN A 149 -4.35 8.71 -13.59
C ASN A 149 -2.91 8.27 -13.29
N GLY A 150 -2.73 7.23 -12.47
CA GLY A 150 -1.43 6.69 -12.15
C GLY A 150 -0.76 7.21 -10.90
N ASP A 151 -1.40 8.09 -10.21
CA ASP A 151 -0.90 8.56 -8.92
C ASP A 151 -1.11 7.49 -7.84
N TRP A 152 -0.20 7.41 -6.90
CA TRP A 152 -0.30 6.47 -5.79
C TRP A 152 0.48 6.91 -4.55
N LEU A 153 0.19 6.26 -3.44
CA LEU A 153 0.97 6.30 -2.21
C LEU A 153 1.56 4.92 -1.92
N ALA A 154 2.72 4.89 -1.29
CA ALA A 154 3.31 3.65 -0.78
C ALA A 154 4.01 3.87 0.55
N VAL A 155 3.82 2.93 1.48
CA VAL A 155 4.69 2.80 2.64
C VAL A 155 5.62 1.62 2.40
N ARG A 156 6.91 1.79 2.71
CA ARG A 156 7.91 0.76 2.45
C ARG A 156 8.95 0.67 3.56
N TYR A 157 9.49 -0.51 3.77
CA TYR A 157 10.78 -0.71 4.43
C TYR A 157 11.89 -0.79 3.37
N ASN A 158 13.05 -0.21 3.65
CA ASN A 158 14.24 -0.35 2.82
C ASN A 158 15.40 -0.88 3.68
N ASP A 159 15.87 -2.05 3.34
CA ASP A 159 16.95 -2.76 4.02
C ASP A 159 18.32 -2.09 3.82
N THR A 160 18.57 -1.44 2.69
CA THR A 160 19.82 -0.69 2.48
C THR A 160 19.88 0.61 3.29
N GLU A 161 18.75 1.16 3.65
CA GLU A 161 18.61 2.41 4.41
C GLU A 161 18.21 2.17 5.87
N ASN A 162 17.74 0.96 6.21
CA ASN A 162 17.22 0.57 7.52
C ASN A 162 16.14 1.50 8.05
N ASN A 163 15.19 1.86 7.17
CA ASN A 163 14.12 2.78 7.52
C ASN A 163 12.79 2.44 6.85
N VAL A 164 11.73 2.97 7.44
CA VAL A 164 10.39 2.98 6.84
C VAL A 164 10.13 4.37 6.27
N ALA A 165 9.49 4.44 5.11
CA ALA A 165 9.12 5.71 4.50
C ALA A 165 7.77 5.65 3.82
N LEU A 166 7.06 6.78 3.86
CA LEU A 166 5.91 7.08 3.03
C LEU A 166 6.38 7.82 1.79
N TRP A 167 5.99 7.32 0.64
CA TRP A 167 6.27 7.88 -0.67
C TRP A 167 4.98 8.24 -1.40
N GLU A 168 5.10 9.27 -2.19
CA GLU A 168 4.11 9.69 -3.16
C GLU A 168 4.67 9.52 -4.57
N PHE A 169 3.81 9.09 -5.49
CA PHE A 169 4.03 9.17 -6.92
C PHE A 169 2.89 9.98 -7.52
N HIS A 170 3.22 11.14 -8.09
CA HIS A 170 2.26 12.10 -8.62
C HIS A 170 2.77 12.70 -9.91
N ASN A 171 1.94 12.69 -10.97
CA ASN A 171 2.29 13.17 -12.29
C ASN A 171 3.64 12.64 -12.79
N GLY A 172 3.84 11.32 -12.69
CA GLY A 172 5.08 10.67 -13.11
C GLY A 172 6.30 10.93 -12.20
N MET A 173 6.17 11.70 -11.15
CA MET A 173 7.28 12.07 -10.27
C MET A 173 7.14 11.46 -8.88
N ARG A 174 8.22 10.87 -8.37
CA ARG A 174 8.31 10.40 -7.01
C ARG A 174 8.67 11.53 -6.06
N ARG A 175 7.93 11.62 -4.95
CA ARG A 175 8.24 12.51 -3.84
C ARG A 175 8.29 11.74 -2.54
N ASN A 176 9.23 12.10 -1.68
CA ASN A 176 9.28 11.61 -0.32
C ASN A 176 8.39 12.47 0.57
N MET A 177 7.54 11.83 1.33
CA MET A 177 6.63 12.53 2.22
C MET A 177 7.05 12.47 3.67
N ARG A 178 7.46 11.30 4.14
CA ARG A 178 7.84 11.08 5.52
C ARG A 178 8.79 9.90 5.64
N PHE A 179 9.81 10.03 6.47
CA PHE A 179 10.65 8.92 6.94
C PHE A 179 10.34 8.61 8.40
N SER A 180 10.55 7.36 8.80
CA SER A 180 10.69 7.00 10.20
C SER A 180 11.81 7.81 10.86
N ASP A 181 11.77 7.91 12.18
CA ASP A 181 12.80 8.59 12.93
C ASP A 181 14.19 8.09 12.50
N ARG A 182 15.10 9.01 12.18
CA ARG A 182 16.46 8.70 11.74
C ARG A 182 17.32 8.12 12.85
N ALA A 183 17.04 8.48 14.09
CA ALA A 183 17.72 7.92 15.25
C ALA A 183 17.37 6.44 15.44
N LYS A 184 16.19 6.03 14.93
CA LYS A 184 15.69 4.67 15.02
C LYS A 184 15.99 3.91 13.71
N LYS A 185 16.87 2.93 13.80
CA LYS A 185 17.19 2.04 12.70
C LYS A 185 16.44 0.72 12.88
N PHE A 186 15.74 0.31 11.82
CA PHE A 186 15.09 -0.99 11.76
C PHE A 186 16.05 -1.99 11.09
N MET A 187 16.80 -2.71 11.92
CA MET A 187 17.77 -3.70 11.45
C MET A 187 17.09 -5.07 11.38
N LEU A 188 16.55 -5.40 10.22
CA LEU A 188 15.84 -6.66 10.03
C LEU A 188 16.77 -7.78 9.57
N ASP A 189 16.45 -9.01 9.99
CA ASP A 189 17.08 -10.22 9.43
C ASP A 189 16.48 -10.50 8.03
N ARG A 190 17.30 -10.43 7.00
CA ARG A 190 16.91 -10.69 5.60
C ARG A 190 16.41 -12.10 5.35
N ALA A 191 16.85 -13.07 6.14
CA ALA A 191 16.40 -14.47 6.00
C ALA A 191 15.02 -14.71 6.60
N ALA A 192 14.48 -13.75 7.37
CA ALA A 192 13.22 -13.88 8.08
C ALA A 192 12.06 -13.20 7.34
N TRP A 193 10.85 -13.60 7.71
CA TRP A 193 9.62 -12.94 7.32
C TRP A 193 9.34 -11.79 8.28
N HIS A 194 9.00 -10.62 7.74
CA HIS A 194 8.66 -9.40 8.47
C HIS A 194 7.28 -8.93 8.09
N GLU A 195 6.56 -8.29 9.01
CA GLU A 195 5.24 -7.72 8.77
C GLU A 195 5.32 -6.20 8.62
N LEU A 196 4.79 -5.70 7.50
CA LEU A 196 4.46 -4.30 7.33
C LEU A 196 2.95 -4.13 7.45
N LYS A 197 2.51 -3.23 8.33
CA LYS A 197 1.10 -2.92 8.52
C LYS A 197 0.87 -1.41 8.41
N LEU A 198 -0.17 -1.04 7.65
CA LEU A 198 -0.64 0.33 7.47
C LEU A 198 -2.07 0.43 7.98
N THR A 199 -2.37 1.43 8.82
CA THR A 199 -3.75 1.82 9.13
C THR A 199 -4.03 3.20 8.58
N ILE A 200 -5.26 3.39 8.12
CA ILE A 200 -5.77 4.64 7.57
C ILE A 200 -7.08 4.96 8.28
N ASP A 201 -7.14 6.14 8.89
CA ASP A 201 -8.35 6.69 9.50
C ASP A 201 -8.53 8.15 9.07
N GLY A 202 -9.32 8.35 8.03
CA GLY A 202 -9.46 9.66 7.40
C GLY A 202 -8.15 10.15 6.78
N ALA A 203 -7.57 11.16 7.37
CA ALA A 203 -6.26 11.70 6.97
C ALA A 203 -5.08 11.04 7.68
N ASP A 204 -5.32 10.34 8.79
CA ASP A 204 -4.26 9.83 9.64
C ASP A 204 -3.76 8.45 9.16
N LEU A 205 -2.46 8.37 8.96
CA LEU A 205 -1.74 7.18 8.53
C LEU A 205 -0.79 6.74 9.63
N LYS A 206 -0.87 5.47 10.02
CA LYS A 206 0.14 4.85 10.91
C LYS A 206 0.68 3.60 10.27
N THR A 207 1.99 3.44 10.34
CA THR A 207 2.69 2.26 9.81
C THR A 207 3.47 1.58 10.90
N TRP A 208 3.32 0.28 10.99
CA TRP A 208 4.08 -0.58 11.91
C TRP A 208 4.96 -1.54 11.11
N LEU A 209 6.14 -1.81 11.64
CA LEU A 209 7.04 -2.84 11.16
C LEU A 209 7.29 -3.81 12.32
N ASP A 210 6.93 -5.08 12.13
CA ASP A 210 6.96 -6.13 13.16
C ASP A 210 6.29 -5.71 14.49
N GLY A 211 5.15 -5.03 14.39
CA GLY A 211 4.40 -4.54 15.54
C GLY A 211 4.92 -3.23 16.14
N GLU A 212 6.07 -2.73 15.73
CA GLU A 212 6.65 -1.49 16.20
C GLU A 212 6.20 -0.30 15.35
N LEU A 213 5.68 0.78 15.97
CA LEU A 213 5.26 1.99 15.26
C LEU A 213 6.48 2.67 14.60
N ALA A 214 6.44 2.73 13.27
CA ALA A 214 7.49 3.28 12.44
C ALA A 214 7.16 4.66 11.87
N LEU A 215 5.91 4.89 11.50
CA LEU A 215 5.44 6.17 10.97
C LEU A 215 4.09 6.53 11.58
N ASP A 216 3.94 7.84 11.86
CA ASP A 216 2.69 8.49 12.20
C ASP A 216 2.63 9.78 11.37
N TYR A 217 1.64 9.89 10.49
CA TYR A 217 1.58 10.97 9.52
C TYR A 217 0.13 11.34 9.19
N THR A 218 -0.17 12.64 9.15
CA THR A 218 -1.46 13.15 8.70
C THR A 218 -1.34 13.66 7.26
N LEU A 219 -2.13 13.12 6.35
CA LEU A 219 -2.18 13.56 4.94
C LEU A 219 -2.54 15.05 4.86
N GLY A 220 -1.85 15.76 3.98
CA GLY A 220 -2.01 17.19 3.81
C GLY A 220 -1.24 18.02 4.85
N SER A 221 -0.64 17.40 5.87
CA SER A 221 0.32 18.09 6.74
C SER A 221 1.61 18.40 6.00
N GLN A 222 2.35 19.42 6.45
CA GLN A 222 3.66 19.72 5.88
C GLN A 222 4.61 18.51 6.06
N PRO A 223 5.42 18.18 5.05
CA PRO A 223 6.43 17.13 5.21
C PRO A 223 7.38 17.52 6.34
N GLY A 224 7.72 16.54 7.15
CA GLY A 224 8.81 16.73 8.11
C GLY A 224 10.12 17.06 7.39
N PRO A 225 11.15 17.52 8.10
CA PRO A 225 12.43 17.89 7.49
C PRO A 225 12.94 16.75 6.60
N GLY A 226 13.25 17.11 5.37
CA GLY A 226 13.79 16.18 4.38
C GLY A 226 15.12 15.58 4.84
N ARG A 227 15.63 14.61 4.07
CA ARG A 227 16.83 13.83 4.38
C ARG A 227 18.08 14.67 4.70
N ASN A 228 18.14 15.93 4.29
CA ASN A 228 19.31 16.78 4.35
C ASN A 228 19.17 18.00 5.25
N ASN A 229 18.19 18.07 6.20
CA ASN A 229 17.87 19.30 6.93
C ASN A 229 17.74 20.54 6.01
N ALA A 230 17.71 20.31 4.71
CA ALA A 230 17.40 21.37 3.77
C ALA A 230 16.00 21.88 4.12
N SER A 231 15.87 23.17 4.11
CA SER A 231 14.60 23.89 4.17
C SER A 231 13.54 23.10 3.42
N PRO A 232 12.33 22.91 3.96
CA PRO A 232 11.29 22.21 3.22
C PRO A 232 11.24 22.84 1.84
N ASN A 233 11.58 22.06 0.81
CA ASN A 233 11.45 22.54 -0.56
C ASN A 233 9.98 22.88 -0.74
N PRO A 234 9.60 24.15 -0.91
CA PRO A 234 8.22 24.55 -1.08
C PRO A 234 7.55 23.88 -2.29
N ASP A 235 8.38 23.34 -3.23
CA ASP A 235 7.92 22.58 -4.39
C ASP A 235 7.53 21.13 -4.06
N LEU A 236 7.78 20.67 -2.82
CA LEU A 236 7.56 19.28 -2.42
C LEU A 236 6.09 18.92 -2.17
N ILE A 237 5.21 19.89 -1.93
CA ILE A 237 3.77 19.66 -1.90
C ILE A 237 3.07 20.83 -2.56
N PRO A 238 2.71 20.74 -3.83
CA PRO A 238 1.70 21.62 -4.37
C PRO A 238 0.42 21.43 -3.55
N THR A 239 -0.12 22.52 -3.03
CA THR A 239 -1.39 22.57 -2.30
C THR A 239 -2.57 21.95 -3.08
N ASN A 240 -2.34 21.62 -4.36
CA ASN A 240 -3.31 21.03 -5.30
C ASN A 240 -3.14 19.54 -5.52
N ASN A 241 -2.24 18.85 -4.81
CA ASN A 241 -2.03 17.43 -5.03
C ASN A 241 -3.19 16.59 -4.51
N ALA A 242 -3.98 16.03 -5.42
CA ALA A 242 -5.15 15.23 -5.09
C ALA A 242 -4.80 13.92 -4.38
N VAL A 243 -3.59 13.37 -4.57
CA VAL A 243 -3.14 12.12 -3.92
C VAL A 243 -2.96 12.29 -2.43
N LEU A 244 -2.55 13.50 -2.00
CA LEU A 244 -2.28 13.82 -0.60
C LEU A 244 -3.49 14.35 0.14
N ARG A 245 -4.59 14.59 -0.57
CA ARG A 245 -5.81 15.07 0.06
C ARG A 245 -6.63 13.90 0.56
N PRO A 246 -7.05 13.92 1.82
CA PRO A 246 -8.05 12.98 2.28
C PRO A 246 -9.38 13.22 1.55
N PRO A 247 -10.22 12.20 1.38
CA PRO A 247 -9.98 10.84 1.84
C PRO A 247 -9.04 10.06 0.90
N VAL A 248 -8.30 9.10 1.47
CA VAL A 248 -7.72 8.02 0.66
C VAL A 248 -8.86 7.29 -0.04
N MET A 249 -8.73 7.05 -1.32
CA MET A 249 -9.70 6.27 -2.08
C MET A 249 -9.04 5.74 -3.36
N GLY A 250 -8.84 4.43 -3.45
CA GLY A 250 -8.20 3.84 -4.63
C GLY A 250 -7.86 2.37 -4.44
N LYS A 251 -7.17 1.81 -5.45
CA LYS A 251 -6.68 0.43 -5.38
C LYS A 251 -5.55 0.31 -4.37
N VAL A 252 -5.32 -0.92 -3.93
CA VAL A 252 -4.26 -1.31 -3.00
C VAL A 252 -3.43 -2.44 -3.61
N GLY A 253 -2.23 -2.68 -3.08
CA GLY A 253 -1.37 -3.73 -3.60
C GLY A 253 0.00 -3.79 -2.93
N VAL A 254 0.96 -4.33 -3.66
CA VAL A 254 2.35 -4.48 -3.23
C VAL A 254 3.29 -3.64 -4.09
N TRP A 255 4.38 -3.21 -3.49
CA TRP A 255 5.33 -2.28 -4.06
C TRP A 255 6.78 -2.74 -3.80
N ALA A 256 7.66 -2.52 -4.77
CA ALA A 256 9.09 -2.70 -4.61
C ALA A 256 9.85 -1.55 -5.30
N LYS A 257 11.16 -1.52 -5.12
CA LYS A 257 12.02 -0.50 -5.72
C LYS A 257 13.15 -1.13 -6.51
N THR A 258 13.41 -0.57 -7.69
CA THR A 258 14.53 -0.92 -8.58
C THR A 258 14.71 -2.42 -8.79
N ASP A 259 15.91 -2.93 -8.51
CA ASP A 259 16.35 -4.31 -8.69
C ASP A 259 15.97 -5.23 -7.51
N THR A 260 15.10 -4.77 -6.62
CA THR A 260 14.65 -5.57 -5.48
C THR A 260 14.03 -6.88 -5.93
N THR A 261 14.50 -7.98 -5.34
CA THR A 261 13.82 -9.27 -5.35
C THR A 261 13.27 -9.51 -3.96
N SER A 262 11.94 -9.65 -3.87
CA SER A 262 11.24 -9.87 -2.59
C SER A 262 10.08 -10.83 -2.76
N TYR A 263 9.77 -11.52 -1.66
CA TYR A 263 8.61 -12.36 -1.49
C TYR A 263 7.58 -11.67 -0.63
N PHE A 264 6.28 -11.90 -0.95
CA PHE A 264 5.14 -11.39 -0.20
C PHE A 264 4.14 -12.52 0.04
N LYS A 265 3.56 -12.55 1.25
CA LYS A 265 2.46 -13.45 1.63
C LYS A 265 1.59 -12.81 2.71
N ASP A 266 0.52 -13.51 3.10
CA ASP A 266 -0.40 -13.09 4.17
C ASP A 266 -0.91 -11.65 3.97
N TYR A 267 -1.21 -11.28 2.72
CA TYR A 267 -1.77 -9.97 2.42
C TYR A 267 -3.23 -9.91 2.87
N VAL A 268 -3.53 -8.95 3.72
CA VAL A 268 -4.86 -8.77 4.31
C VAL A 268 -5.29 -7.31 4.16
N VAL A 269 -6.53 -7.11 3.73
CA VAL A 269 -7.21 -5.81 3.76
C VAL A 269 -8.41 -5.91 4.69
N SER A 270 -8.43 -5.10 5.73
CA SER A 270 -9.51 -5.01 6.73
C SER A 270 -10.16 -3.63 6.62
N PRO A 271 -11.21 -3.45 5.79
CA PRO A 271 -11.93 -2.18 5.68
C PRO A 271 -12.62 -1.83 7.01
N LYS A 272 -12.72 -0.50 7.29
CA LYS A 272 -13.39 0.03 8.49
C LYS A 272 -14.82 0.45 8.15
#